data_f90a22ff43ff65797bbd6ab74725f398
#
_entry.id   f90a22ff43ff65797bbd6ab74725f398
#
_cell.length_a   1.000
_cell.length_b   1.000
_cell.length_c   1.000
_cell.angle_alpha   90.00
_cell.angle_beta   90.00
_cell.angle_gamma   90.00
#
_symmetry.space_group_name_H-M   'P 1'
#
loop_
_entity.id
_entity.type
_entity.pdbx_description
1 polymer ?
#
loop_
_entity_poly.entity_id
_entity_poly.type
_entity_poly.pdbx_seq_one_letter_code
_entity_poly.pdbx_strand_id
1 'polypeptide(L)'
;MFHRRTLSVCLFLAASVPLAAARDLALVSNKSNSVSAMALPDLVKVCKGQTNHWPDGKSVTFVMRNPGSPEMKLFLEKVYELSEANVKEIIASANQGRAGHPLIMIADSDEDLVNKVAAIPGAVGVVDVYAINSSVAVVKVAGKLPLEPGYLLHGN
;
A
#
# COMPACT_ATOMS: atom_id res chain seq x y z
N MET A 1 -61.53 34.61 18.94
CA MET A 1 -60.23 34.82 18.31
C MET A 1 -59.37 33.55 18.55
N PHE A 2 -59.22 32.69 17.54
CA PHE A 2 -58.43 31.48 17.68
C PHE A 2 -57.03 31.75 17.18
N HIS A 3 -56.01 31.67 18.04
CA HIS A 3 -54.60 31.74 17.68
C HIS A 3 -54.14 30.33 17.27
N ARG A 4 -53.98 30.08 15.96
CA ARG A 4 -53.31 28.89 15.45
C ARG A 4 -51.79 29.04 15.68
N ARG A 5 -51.22 28.29 16.60
CA ARG A 5 -49.81 28.10 16.74
C ARG A 5 -49.37 27.02 15.76
N THR A 6 -48.69 27.44 14.70
CA THR A 6 -48.01 26.54 13.78
C THR A 6 -46.71 26.06 14.42
N LEU A 7 -46.67 24.78 14.80
CA LEU A 7 -45.47 24.12 15.25
C LEU A 7 -44.61 23.78 14.00
N SER A 8 -43.52 24.52 13.81
CA SER A 8 -42.53 24.23 12.78
C SER A 8 -41.63 23.08 13.29
N VAL A 9 -41.84 21.88 12.78
CA VAL A 9 -41.01 20.74 13.05
C VAL A 9 -39.77 20.84 12.13
N CYS A 10 -38.65 21.29 12.63
CA CYS A 10 -37.35 21.19 11.93
C CYS A 10 -36.90 19.75 11.94
N LEU A 11 -37.04 19.09 10.82
CA LEU A 11 -36.51 17.75 10.60
C LEU A 11 -34.99 17.89 10.35
N PHE A 12 -34.17 17.64 11.37
CA PHE A 12 -32.73 17.50 11.20
C PHE A 12 -32.47 16.17 10.50
N LEU A 13 -32.20 16.24 9.20
CA LEU A 13 -31.59 15.12 8.49
C LEU A 13 -30.13 15.01 8.95
N ALA A 14 -29.87 14.12 9.88
CA ALA A 14 -28.50 13.72 10.20
C ALA A 14 -27.97 12.93 8.98
N ALA A 15 -27.20 13.60 8.14
CA ALA A 15 -26.43 12.93 7.10
C ALA A 15 -25.34 12.10 7.81
N SER A 16 -25.57 10.80 7.96
CA SER A 16 -24.54 9.86 8.37
C SER A 16 -23.53 9.75 7.24
N VAL A 17 -22.41 10.48 7.36
CA VAL A 17 -21.24 10.28 6.51
C VAL A 17 -20.68 8.90 6.88
N PRO A 18 -20.64 7.93 5.96
CA PRO A 18 -19.99 6.66 6.26
C PRO A 18 -18.50 6.96 6.51
N LEU A 19 -18.05 6.75 7.74
CA LEU A 19 -16.63 6.67 8.04
C LEU A 19 -16.10 5.47 7.25
N ALA A 20 -15.31 5.74 6.20
CA ALA A 20 -14.54 4.71 5.55
C ALA A 20 -13.64 4.07 6.61
N ALA A 21 -13.89 2.79 6.94
CA ALA A 21 -13.04 2.05 7.87
C ALA A 21 -11.61 2.08 7.32
N ALA A 22 -10.67 2.63 8.09
CA ALA A 22 -9.27 2.61 7.75
C ALA A 22 -8.80 1.15 7.68
N ARG A 23 -8.03 0.82 6.64
CA ARG A 23 -7.63 -0.55 6.33
C ARG A 23 -6.13 -0.69 6.48
N ASP A 24 -5.71 -1.85 6.97
CA ASP A 24 -4.30 -2.19 6.99
C ASP A 24 -3.78 -2.33 5.56
N LEU A 25 -2.55 -1.90 5.34
CA LEU A 25 -1.78 -2.23 4.15
C LEU A 25 -0.93 -3.46 4.42
N ALA A 26 -0.92 -4.40 3.50
CA ALA A 26 -0.12 -5.60 3.57
C ALA A 26 1.05 -5.55 2.59
N LEU A 27 2.19 -6.06 2.99
CA LEU A 27 3.29 -6.38 2.09
C LEU A 27 3.07 -7.81 1.57
N VAL A 28 2.97 -7.94 0.26
CA VAL A 28 2.80 -9.23 -0.42
C VAL A 28 3.99 -9.54 -1.31
N SER A 29 4.25 -10.81 -1.52
CA SER A 29 5.40 -11.31 -2.28
C SER A 29 4.97 -12.33 -3.31
N ASN A 30 5.72 -12.41 -4.41
CA ASN A 30 5.64 -13.55 -5.32
C ASN A 30 5.95 -14.83 -4.54
N LYS A 31 5.16 -15.88 -4.78
CA LYS A 31 5.32 -17.15 -4.04
C LYS A 31 6.65 -17.85 -4.24
N SER A 32 7.35 -17.55 -5.33
CA SER A 32 8.70 -18.09 -5.57
C SER A 32 9.81 -17.40 -4.80
N ASN A 33 9.51 -16.28 -4.15
CA ASN A 33 10.49 -15.54 -3.35
C ASN A 33 10.70 -16.23 -1.99
N SER A 34 11.94 -16.16 -1.51
CA SER A 34 12.31 -16.69 -0.18
C SER A 34 11.99 -15.71 0.97
N VAL A 35 11.59 -14.47 0.65
CA VAL A 35 11.31 -13.47 1.66
C VAL A 35 9.96 -13.73 2.32
N SER A 36 9.95 -13.93 3.64
CA SER A 36 8.73 -14.13 4.44
C SER A 36 8.56 -13.07 5.53
N ALA A 37 9.60 -12.31 5.81
CA ALA A 37 9.62 -11.23 6.79
C ALA A 37 10.60 -10.14 6.34
N MET A 38 10.28 -8.91 6.66
CA MET A 38 11.12 -7.76 6.33
C MET A 38 11.12 -6.75 7.48
N ALA A 39 12.30 -6.36 7.92
CA ALA A 39 12.46 -5.27 8.86
C ALA A 39 12.15 -3.93 8.17
N LEU A 40 11.72 -2.93 8.94
CA LEU A 40 11.38 -1.61 8.39
C LEU A 40 12.55 -0.98 7.59
N PRO A 41 13.81 -1.00 8.07
CA PRO A 41 14.92 -0.45 7.28
C PRO A 41 15.10 -1.12 5.92
N ASP A 42 14.87 -2.41 5.83
CA ASP A 42 14.98 -3.16 4.57
C ASP A 42 13.83 -2.83 3.63
N LEU A 43 12.61 -2.69 4.16
CA LEU A 43 11.45 -2.24 3.38
C LEU A 43 11.69 -0.84 2.81
N VAL A 44 12.25 0.08 3.60
CA VAL A 44 12.61 1.42 3.15
C VAL A 44 13.60 1.37 1.98
N LYS A 45 14.63 0.53 2.06
CA LYS A 45 15.59 0.35 0.95
C LYS A 45 14.92 -0.21 -0.30
N VAL A 46 14.07 -1.20 -0.15
CA VAL A 46 13.35 -1.81 -1.28
C VAL A 46 12.45 -0.79 -1.97
N CYS A 47 11.64 -0.07 -1.22
CA CYS A 47 10.70 0.90 -1.79
C CYS A 47 11.37 2.16 -2.36
N LYS A 48 12.61 2.46 -1.96
CA LYS A 48 13.43 3.54 -2.54
C LYS A 48 14.31 3.07 -3.72
N GLY A 49 14.22 1.80 -4.12
CA GLY A 49 15.03 1.27 -5.21
C GLY A 49 16.52 1.11 -4.86
N GLN A 50 16.85 0.98 -3.59
CA GLN A 50 18.21 0.83 -3.10
C GLN A 50 18.66 -0.64 -2.98
N THR A 51 17.75 -1.58 -3.12
CA THR A 51 17.99 -3.02 -3.13
C THR A 51 17.67 -3.56 -4.52
N ASN A 52 18.69 -4.09 -5.22
CA ASN A 52 18.57 -4.55 -6.60
C ASN A 52 18.31 -6.05 -6.71
N HIS A 53 18.79 -6.84 -5.76
CA HIS A 53 18.69 -8.29 -5.76
C HIS A 53 18.35 -8.80 -4.36
N TRP A 54 17.56 -9.87 -4.31
CA TRP A 54 17.33 -10.66 -3.11
C TRP A 54 18.57 -11.55 -2.83
N PRO A 55 18.71 -12.07 -1.60
CA PRO A 55 19.82 -12.98 -1.27
C PRO A 55 19.93 -14.21 -2.17
N ASP A 56 18.81 -14.68 -2.76
CA ASP A 56 18.77 -15.81 -3.70
C ASP A 56 19.14 -15.41 -5.14
N GLY A 57 19.48 -14.15 -5.38
CA GLY A 57 19.91 -13.63 -6.70
C GLY A 57 18.79 -13.11 -7.59
N LYS A 58 17.51 -13.30 -7.22
CA LYS A 58 16.40 -12.74 -8.01
C LYS A 58 16.43 -11.22 -7.97
N SER A 59 16.11 -10.59 -9.10
CA SER A 59 15.98 -9.12 -9.16
C SER A 59 14.79 -8.66 -8.33
N VAL A 60 14.97 -7.56 -7.61
CA VAL A 60 13.90 -6.92 -6.85
C VAL A 60 13.01 -6.10 -7.77
N THR A 61 11.71 -6.26 -7.63
CA THR A 61 10.70 -5.35 -8.20
C THR A 61 9.72 -4.98 -7.10
N PHE A 62 9.59 -3.70 -6.82
CA PHE A 62 8.61 -3.18 -5.87
C PHE A 62 7.40 -2.66 -6.62
N VAL A 63 6.21 -3.15 -6.31
CA VAL A 63 4.95 -2.75 -6.96
C VAL A 63 4.10 -1.95 -5.98
N MET A 64 3.67 -0.78 -6.37
CA MET A 64 2.83 0.09 -5.57
C MET A 64 1.74 0.76 -6.41
N ARG A 65 0.74 1.33 -5.76
CA ARG A 65 -0.22 2.21 -6.40
C ARG A 65 0.42 3.58 -6.63
N ASN A 66 -0.23 4.42 -7.44
CA ASN A 66 0.24 5.77 -7.66
C ASN A 66 0.50 6.48 -6.31
N PRO A 67 1.65 7.13 -6.12
CA PRO A 67 1.97 7.84 -4.87
C PRO A 67 0.94 8.89 -4.47
N GLY A 68 0.23 9.49 -5.42
CA GLY A 68 -0.83 10.45 -5.17
C GLY A 68 -2.19 9.83 -4.84
N SER A 69 -2.33 8.51 -4.89
CA SER A 69 -3.59 7.85 -4.56
C SER A 69 -3.84 7.83 -3.05
N PRO A 70 -5.11 7.92 -2.61
CA PRO A 70 -5.45 7.84 -1.19
C PRO A 70 -4.94 6.56 -0.52
N GLU A 71 -4.89 5.45 -1.26
CA GLU A 71 -4.43 4.14 -0.77
C GLU A 71 -2.94 4.15 -0.37
N MET A 72 -2.13 5.03 -0.96
CA MET A 72 -0.71 5.11 -0.66
C MET A 72 -0.36 6.09 0.47
N LYS A 73 -1.31 6.88 0.94
CA LYS A 73 -1.06 7.91 1.94
C LYS A 73 -0.39 7.36 3.20
N LEU A 74 -0.92 6.28 3.75
CA LEU A 74 -0.37 5.63 4.94
C LEU A 74 1.07 5.14 4.70
N PHE A 75 1.35 4.55 3.54
CA PHE A 75 2.67 4.04 3.19
C PHE A 75 3.69 5.16 3.01
N LEU A 76 3.29 6.27 2.39
CA LEU A 76 4.15 7.44 2.27
C LEU A 76 4.51 8.01 3.66
N GLU A 77 3.55 8.08 4.56
CA GLU A 77 3.76 8.61 5.91
C GLU A 77 4.63 7.69 6.79
N LYS A 78 4.38 6.38 6.74
CA LYS A 78 5.00 5.42 7.67
C LYS A 78 6.31 4.83 7.19
N VAL A 79 6.49 4.69 5.88
CA VAL A 79 7.67 4.03 5.30
C VAL A 79 8.55 4.99 4.54
N TYR A 80 8.02 5.71 3.57
CA TYR A 80 8.82 6.70 2.84
C TYR A 80 9.22 7.90 3.69
N GLU A 81 8.32 8.35 4.55
CA GLU A 81 8.46 9.61 5.32
C GLU A 81 8.79 10.80 4.42
N LEU A 82 8.20 10.82 3.22
CA LEU A 82 8.44 11.79 2.16
C LEU A 82 7.13 12.25 1.54
N SER A 83 7.18 13.42 0.90
CA SER A 83 6.06 13.93 0.10
C SER A 83 5.84 13.10 -1.17
N GLU A 84 4.63 13.16 -1.72
CA GLU A 84 4.30 12.55 -3.01
C GLU A 84 5.28 12.95 -4.11
N ALA A 85 5.63 14.24 -4.21
CA ALA A 85 6.55 14.74 -5.22
C ALA A 85 7.94 14.11 -5.10
N ASN A 86 8.46 14.00 -3.87
CA ASN A 86 9.76 13.37 -3.63
C ASN A 86 9.75 11.87 -3.92
N VAL A 87 8.65 11.19 -3.61
CA VAL A 87 8.50 9.76 -3.95
C VAL A 87 8.47 9.56 -5.47
N LYS A 88 7.79 10.42 -6.23
CA LYS A 88 7.81 10.39 -7.70
C LYS A 88 9.22 10.57 -8.28
N GLU A 89 10.02 11.46 -7.70
CA GLU A 89 11.42 11.64 -8.09
C GLU A 89 12.27 10.38 -7.80
N ILE A 90 12.06 9.75 -6.66
CA ILE A 90 12.74 8.49 -6.32
C ILE A 90 12.39 7.39 -7.33
N ILE A 91 11.12 7.24 -7.70
CA ILE A 91 10.67 6.27 -8.69
C ILE A 91 11.35 6.52 -10.04
N ALA A 92 11.36 7.75 -10.51
CA ALA A 92 12.01 8.12 -11.77
C ALA A 92 13.51 7.81 -11.75
N SER A 93 14.20 8.16 -10.67
CA SER A 93 15.64 7.89 -10.50
C SER A 93 15.95 6.39 -10.41
N ALA A 94 15.17 5.64 -9.66
CA ALA A 94 15.35 4.20 -9.49
C ALA A 94 15.17 3.45 -10.81
N ASN A 95 14.27 3.91 -11.67
CA ASN A 95 13.94 3.28 -12.94
C ASN A 95 14.79 3.78 -14.11
N GLN A 96 15.63 4.77 -13.90
CA GLN A 96 16.47 5.34 -14.97
C GLN A 96 17.35 4.27 -15.62
N GLY A 97 17.27 4.13 -16.94
CA GLY A 97 18.00 3.10 -17.70
C GLY A 97 17.49 1.67 -17.52
N ARG A 98 16.31 1.47 -16.92
CA ARG A 98 15.74 0.15 -16.60
C ARG A 98 14.41 -0.13 -17.30
N ALA A 99 14.27 0.24 -18.57
CA ALA A 99 13.02 0.09 -19.31
C ALA A 99 12.47 -1.34 -19.33
N GLY A 100 13.35 -2.38 -19.35
CA GLY A 100 12.96 -3.79 -19.36
C GLY A 100 12.71 -4.41 -17.97
N HIS A 101 13.32 -3.86 -16.92
CA HIS A 101 13.23 -4.38 -15.56
C HIS A 101 13.21 -3.22 -14.55
N PRO A 102 12.07 -2.52 -14.42
CA PRO A 102 11.99 -1.42 -13.46
C PRO A 102 12.12 -1.94 -12.02
N LEU A 103 12.79 -1.19 -11.17
CA LEU A 103 12.85 -1.49 -9.73
C LEU A 103 11.54 -1.17 -9.03
N ILE A 104 10.81 -0.16 -9.50
CA ILE A 104 9.54 0.27 -8.94
C ILE A 104 8.49 0.33 -10.05
N MET A 105 7.41 -0.40 -9.88
CA MET A 105 6.28 -0.43 -10.81
C MET A 105 5.04 0.19 -10.18
N ILE A 106 4.29 0.93 -10.98
CA ILE A 106 3.00 1.49 -10.58
C ILE A 106 1.88 0.61 -11.13
N ALA A 107 0.99 0.17 -10.24
CA ALA A 107 -0.21 -0.57 -10.61
C ALA A 107 -1.43 0.35 -10.66
N ASP A 108 -2.35 0.07 -11.57
CA ASP A 108 -3.55 0.88 -11.79
C ASP A 108 -4.69 0.56 -10.80
N SER A 109 -4.65 -0.63 -10.20
CA SER A 109 -5.62 -1.11 -9.22
C SER A 109 -4.97 -2.08 -8.24
N ASP A 110 -5.66 -2.42 -7.16
CA ASP A 110 -5.20 -3.45 -6.23
C ASP A 110 -5.15 -4.83 -6.90
N GLU A 111 -6.11 -5.13 -7.75
CA GLU A 111 -6.11 -6.36 -8.54
C GLU A 111 -4.90 -6.42 -9.50
N ASP A 112 -4.62 -5.32 -10.21
CA ASP A 112 -3.44 -5.22 -11.09
C ASP A 112 -2.13 -5.38 -10.30
N LEU A 113 -2.06 -4.80 -9.10
CA LEU A 113 -0.90 -4.96 -8.20
C LEU A 113 -0.68 -6.42 -7.81
N VAL A 114 -1.71 -7.09 -7.35
CA VAL A 114 -1.63 -8.51 -6.96
C VAL A 114 -1.23 -9.37 -8.16
N ASN A 115 -1.80 -9.11 -9.32
CA ASN A 115 -1.46 -9.84 -10.56
C ASN A 115 0.01 -9.63 -10.97
N LYS A 116 0.52 -8.40 -10.89
CA LYS A 116 1.93 -8.10 -11.16
C LYS A 116 2.88 -8.81 -10.19
N VAL A 117 2.58 -8.76 -8.90
CA VAL A 117 3.38 -9.47 -7.88
C VAL A 117 3.36 -10.98 -8.12
N ALA A 118 2.20 -11.54 -8.42
CA ALA A 118 2.07 -12.98 -8.70
C ALA A 118 2.84 -13.43 -9.95
N ALA A 119 2.91 -12.57 -10.98
CA ALA A 119 3.51 -12.91 -12.26
C ALA A 119 5.03 -12.70 -12.32
N ILE A 120 5.59 -11.81 -11.50
CA ILE A 120 6.99 -11.40 -11.58
C ILE A 120 7.81 -12.04 -10.45
N PRO A 121 8.69 -13.02 -10.73
CA PRO A 121 9.62 -13.53 -9.73
C PRO A 121 10.51 -12.40 -9.19
N GLY A 122 10.66 -12.34 -7.86
CA GLY A 122 11.36 -11.25 -7.19
C GLY A 122 10.49 -10.06 -6.84
N ALA A 123 9.22 -10.01 -7.26
CA ALA A 123 8.32 -8.92 -6.95
C ALA A 123 7.77 -8.98 -5.53
N VAL A 124 7.69 -7.82 -4.91
CA VAL A 124 6.92 -7.54 -3.69
C VAL A 124 6.06 -6.31 -3.93
N GLY A 125 4.99 -6.17 -3.19
CA GLY A 125 4.11 -5.02 -3.35
C GLY A 125 3.32 -4.70 -2.08
N VAL A 126 2.79 -3.49 -2.02
CA VAL A 126 1.95 -3.02 -0.93
C VAL A 126 0.52 -2.84 -1.40
N VAL A 127 -0.41 -3.51 -0.75
CA VAL A 127 -1.82 -3.57 -1.14
C VAL A 127 -2.74 -3.55 0.08
N ASP A 128 -3.98 -3.13 -0.11
CA ASP A 128 -5.03 -3.26 0.91
C ASP A 128 -5.17 -4.74 1.33
N VAL A 129 -5.23 -4.97 2.63
CA VAL A 129 -5.31 -6.33 3.20
C VAL A 129 -6.47 -7.15 2.62
N TYR A 130 -7.58 -6.51 2.26
CA TYR A 130 -8.75 -7.18 1.69
C TYR A 130 -8.62 -7.52 0.19
N ALA A 131 -7.60 -7.01 -0.48
CA ALA A 131 -7.31 -7.35 -1.88
C ALA A 131 -6.42 -8.58 -2.04
N ILE A 132 -5.91 -9.14 -0.95
CA ILE A 132 -5.03 -10.31 -0.97
C ILE A 132 -5.83 -11.55 -1.39
N ASN A 133 -5.22 -12.35 -2.26
CA ASN A 133 -5.75 -13.66 -2.64
C ASN A 133 -4.64 -14.72 -2.59
N SER A 134 -4.99 -15.96 -2.95
CA SER A 134 -4.07 -17.10 -2.87
C SER A 134 -2.92 -17.10 -3.88
N SER A 135 -2.84 -16.11 -4.78
CA SER A 135 -1.77 -16.04 -5.79
C SER A 135 -0.47 -15.42 -5.26
N VAL A 136 -0.52 -14.76 -4.12
CA VAL A 136 0.62 -14.12 -3.46
C VAL A 136 0.80 -14.60 -2.03
N ALA A 137 1.97 -14.36 -1.46
CA ALA A 137 2.28 -14.64 -0.06
C ALA A 137 2.34 -13.33 0.75
N VAL A 138 1.90 -13.35 2.00
CA VAL A 138 2.00 -12.21 2.90
C VAL A 138 3.35 -12.22 3.59
N VAL A 139 4.01 -11.06 3.63
CA VAL A 139 5.30 -10.84 4.28
C VAL A 139 5.08 -10.13 5.61
N LYS A 140 5.70 -10.61 6.69
CA LYS A 140 5.72 -9.90 7.97
C LYS A 140 6.50 -8.60 7.83
N VAL A 141 5.97 -7.54 8.38
CA VAL A 141 6.64 -6.23 8.46
C VAL A 141 6.95 -5.92 9.92
N ALA A 142 8.22 -5.65 10.22
CA ALA A 142 8.69 -5.41 11.58
C ALA A 142 8.20 -6.50 12.58
N GLY A 143 8.23 -7.76 12.15
CA GLY A 143 7.88 -8.92 12.96
C GLY A 143 6.39 -9.22 13.10
N LYS A 144 5.50 -8.49 12.40
CA LYS A 144 4.04 -8.65 12.52
C LYS A 144 3.36 -8.84 11.18
N LEU A 145 2.25 -9.56 11.21
CA LEU A 145 1.31 -9.66 10.09
C LEU A 145 0.26 -8.54 10.15
N PRO A 146 -0.37 -8.21 9.02
CA PRO A 146 -1.56 -7.36 9.03
C PRO A 146 -2.61 -7.84 10.03
N LEU A 147 -3.35 -6.90 10.59
CA LEU A 147 -4.40 -7.10 11.60
C LEU A 147 -3.89 -7.53 12.99
N GLU A 148 -2.61 -7.80 13.17
CA GLU A 148 -2.04 -8.01 14.50
C GLU A 148 -1.92 -6.68 15.27
N PRO A 149 -2.14 -6.69 16.60
CA PRO A 149 -1.95 -5.49 17.42
C PRO A 149 -0.54 -4.90 17.27
N GLY A 150 -0.47 -3.59 17.02
CA GLY A 150 0.80 -2.88 16.83
C GLY A 150 1.44 -3.07 15.45
N TYR A 151 0.69 -3.59 14.47
CA TYR A 151 1.16 -3.65 13.08
C TYR A 151 1.47 -2.25 12.54
N LEU A 152 2.63 -2.07 11.91
CA LEU A 152 3.14 -0.77 11.48
C LEU A 152 2.23 -0.08 10.43
N LEU A 153 1.74 -0.84 9.46
CA LEU A 153 0.92 -0.34 8.36
C LEU A 153 -0.58 -0.44 8.67
N HIS A 154 -0.91 -0.23 9.93
CA HIS A 154 -2.28 -0.15 10.41
C HIS A 154 -2.91 1.18 10.00
N GLY A 155 -4.08 1.13 9.35
CA GLY A 155 -4.89 2.30 9.05
C GLY A 155 -5.68 2.75 10.27
N ASN A 156 -5.81 4.07 10.47
CA ASN A 156 -6.59 4.68 11.56
C ASN A 156 -8.02 4.96 11.11
#